data_1447405343cefd1f71c89b7237a3c3eb
#
_entry.id   1447405343cefd1f71c89b7237a3c3eb
#
_cell.length_a   1.000
_cell.length_b   1.000
_cell.length_c   1.000
_cell.angle_alpha   90.00
_cell.angle_beta   90.00
_cell.angle_gamma   90.00
#
_symmetry.space_group_name_H-M   'P 1'
#
loop_
_entity.id
_entity.type
_entity.pdbx_description
1 polymer ?
#
loop_
_entity_poly.entity_id
_entity_poly.type
_entity_poly.pdbx_seq_one_letter_code
_entity_poly.pdbx_strand_id
1 'polypeptide(L)'
;MKLNNKLNKAKKYKLDQEKLRINALGKGVNLVAPETIFLSKDTKFGKNVTVEPYVVIGSKVRIGNNVVIKSFSHIEDTLMENNVVVGPYARLRPGTILKSGAKIGNFVEIKKSKIGKNSKVSHLSYVG
;
A
#
# COMPACT_ATOMS: atom_id res chain seq x y z
N MET A 1 -10.13 27.24 19.24
CA MET A 1 -9.00 27.47 18.32
C MET A 1 -8.34 26.16 17.90
N LYS A 2 -7.71 25.42 18.84
CA LYS A 2 -7.07 24.13 18.52
C LYS A 2 -8.07 23.11 17.97
N LEU A 3 -9.29 23.05 18.52
CA LEU A 3 -10.34 22.14 18.06
C LEU A 3 -10.71 22.44 16.60
N ASN A 4 -10.87 23.72 16.24
CA ASN A 4 -11.22 24.10 14.87
C ASN A 4 -10.11 23.71 13.88
N ASN A 5 -8.83 23.86 14.27
CA ASN A 5 -7.71 23.47 13.41
C ASN A 5 -7.68 21.96 13.18
N LYS A 6 -7.88 21.19 14.24
CA LYS A 6 -7.94 19.71 14.13
C LYS A 6 -9.13 19.27 13.28
N LEU A 7 -10.28 19.87 13.49
CA LEU A 7 -11.48 19.58 12.72
C LEU A 7 -11.28 19.90 11.23
N ASN A 8 -10.69 21.07 10.94
CA ASN A 8 -10.43 21.48 9.56
C ASN A 8 -9.42 20.56 8.87
N LYS A 9 -8.39 20.13 9.57
CA LYS A 9 -7.41 19.17 9.04
C LYS A 9 -8.07 17.83 8.74
N ALA A 10 -8.93 17.34 9.62
CA ALA A 10 -9.65 16.09 9.43
C ALA A 10 -10.59 16.16 8.22
N LYS A 11 -11.32 17.26 8.07
CA LYS A 11 -12.19 17.49 6.92
C LYS A 11 -11.39 17.55 5.62
N LYS A 12 -10.28 18.27 5.62
CA LYS A 12 -9.40 18.37 4.46
C LYS A 12 -8.84 16.99 4.07
N TYR A 13 -8.36 16.24 5.05
CA TYR A 13 -7.84 14.90 4.81
C TYR A 13 -8.90 13.99 4.18
N LYS A 14 -10.12 14.04 4.69
CA LYS A 14 -11.24 13.26 4.14
C LYS A 14 -11.50 13.61 2.69
N LEU A 15 -11.55 14.90 2.36
CA LEU A 15 -11.76 15.35 0.99
C LEU A 15 -10.60 14.94 0.07
N ASP A 16 -9.38 15.08 0.54
CA ASP A 16 -8.20 14.68 -0.23
C ASP A 16 -8.22 13.18 -0.53
N GLN A 17 -8.58 12.35 0.46
CA GLN A 17 -8.68 10.90 0.26
C GLN A 17 -9.79 10.55 -0.75
N GLU A 18 -10.92 11.21 -0.69
CA GLU A 18 -12.00 11.00 -1.67
C GLU A 18 -11.50 11.25 -3.10
N LYS A 19 -10.76 12.34 -3.31
CA LYS A 19 -10.18 12.67 -4.62
C LYS A 19 -9.16 11.63 -5.08
N LEU A 20 -8.29 11.20 -4.17
CA LEU A 20 -7.27 10.20 -4.50
C LEU A 20 -7.90 8.85 -4.88
N ARG A 21 -8.93 8.44 -4.16
CA ARG A 21 -9.66 7.20 -4.44
C ARG A 21 -10.38 7.26 -5.79
N ILE A 22 -11.07 8.35 -6.06
CA ILE A 22 -11.76 8.54 -7.35
C ILE A 22 -10.76 8.49 -8.49
N ASN A 23 -9.63 9.16 -8.36
CA ASN A 23 -8.58 9.15 -9.36
C ASN A 23 -8.02 7.74 -9.60
N ALA A 24 -7.74 7.00 -8.53
CA ALA A 24 -7.24 5.63 -8.64
C ALA A 24 -8.26 4.71 -9.32
N LEU A 25 -9.51 4.76 -8.90
CA LEU A 25 -10.60 4.00 -9.52
C LEU A 25 -10.75 4.34 -10.99
N GLY A 26 -10.68 5.62 -11.34
CA GLY A 26 -10.77 6.09 -12.72
C GLY A 26 -9.62 5.58 -13.59
N LYS A 27 -8.48 5.29 -13.01
CA LYS A 27 -7.33 4.70 -13.71
C LYS A 27 -7.37 3.17 -13.75
N GLY A 28 -8.41 2.56 -13.21
CA GLY A 28 -8.59 1.11 -13.25
C GLY A 28 -8.03 0.35 -12.05
N VAL A 29 -7.63 1.03 -11.00
CA VAL A 29 -7.23 0.36 -9.75
C VAL A 29 -8.48 -0.20 -9.08
N ASN A 30 -8.44 -1.47 -8.70
CA ASN A 30 -9.52 -2.08 -7.96
C ASN A 30 -9.34 -1.82 -6.46
N LEU A 31 -10.04 -0.82 -5.93
CA LEU A 31 -10.13 -0.56 -4.50
C LEU A 31 -11.39 -1.26 -4.01
N VAL A 32 -11.24 -2.39 -3.31
CA VAL A 32 -12.38 -3.26 -2.96
C VAL A 32 -13.38 -2.54 -2.04
N ALA A 33 -12.90 -1.75 -1.10
CA ALA A 33 -13.73 -0.91 -0.25
C ALA A 33 -13.06 0.45 -0.14
N PRO A 34 -13.29 1.35 -1.10
CA PRO A 34 -12.51 2.59 -1.22
C PRO A 34 -12.46 3.41 0.07
N GLU A 35 -13.56 3.49 0.78
CA GLU A 35 -13.66 4.28 2.02
C GLU A 35 -12.77 3.76 3.16
N THR A 36 -12.24 2.56 3.03
CA THR A 36 -11.33 1.94 4.03
C THR A 36 -9.87 1.94 3.61
N ILE A 37 -9.58 2.50 2.43
CA ILE A 37 -8.23 2.50 1.86
C ILE A 37 -7.71 3.92 1.82
N PHE A 38 -6.49 4.12 2.33
CA PHE A 38 -5.89 5.45 2.42
C PHE A 38 -4.65 5.51 1.55
N LEU A 39 -4.61 6.50 0.67
CA LEU A 39 -3.59 6.67 -0.34
C LEU A 39 -2.77 7.93 -0.08
N SER A 40 -1.63 8.05 -0.74
CA SER A 40 -0.83 9.27 -0.77
C SER A 40 -0.89 9.91 -2.15
N LYS A 41 -0.60 11.20 -2.22
CA LYS A 41 -0.62 11.95 -3.49
C LYS A 41 0.38 11.41 -4.50
N ASP A 42 1.48 10.85 -4.02
CA ASP A 42 2.56 10.34 -4.85
C ASP A 42 2.49 8.82 -5.09
N THR A 43 1.42 8.17 -4.69
CA THR A 43 1.24 6.74 -4.96
C THR A 43 1.19 6.50 -6.47
N LYS A 44 2.04 5.61 -6.98
CA LYS A 44 2.06 5.22 -8.39
C LYS A 44 1.54 3.80 -8.55
N PHE A 45 0.52 3.64 -9.38
CA PHE A 45 -0.10 2.36 -9.65
C PHE A 45 0.20 1.89 -11.07
N GLY A 46 0.57 0.62 -11.20
CA GLY A 46 0.57 -0.05 -12.48
C GLY A 46 -0.83 -0.51 -12.89
N LYS A 47 -0.89 -1.45 -13.84
CA LYS A 47 -2.15 -1.99 -14.35
C LYS A 47 -2.59 -3.19 -13.53
N ASN A 48 -3.91 -3.39 -13.44
CA ASN A 48 -4.51 -4.56 -12.80
C ASN A 48 -4.05 -4.74 -11.34
N VAL A 49 -4.11 -3.64 -10.58
CA VAL A 49 -3.77 -3.65 -9.15
C VAL A 49 -5.05 -3.78 -8.33
N THR A 50 -5.02 -4.65 -7.34
CA THR A 50 -6.11 -4.83 -6.39
C THR A 50 -5.64 -4.48 -4.98
N VAL A 51 -6.39 -3.62 -4.31
CA VAL A 51 -6.15 -3.24 -2.91
C VAL A 51 -7.37 -3.64 -2.10
N GLU A 52 -7.16 -4.51 -1.13
CA GLU A 52 -8.23 -4.99 -0.24
C GLU A 52 -8.56 -3.96 0.86
N PRO A 53 -9.65 -4.15 1.60
CA PRO A 53 -10.04 -3.21 2.65
C PRO A 53 -8.99 -3.02 3.73
N TYR A 54 -9.00 -1.82 4.33
CA TYR A 54 -8.15 -1.47 5.47
C TYR A 54 -6.65 -1.53 5.16
N VAL A 55 -6.28 -0.91 4.06
CA VAL A 55 -4.88 -0.76 3.66
C VAL A 55 -4.50 0.72 3.74
N VAL A 56 -3.31 0.98 4.29
CA VAL A 56 -2.75 2.34 4.33
C VAL A 56 -1.49 2.37 3.47
N ILE A 57 -1.50 3.24 2.48
CA ILE A 57 -0.35 3.45 1.59
C ILE A 57 0.21 4.84 1.87
N GLY A 58 1.35 4.87 2.53
CA GLY A 58 2.09 6.10 2.83
C GLY A 58 2.83 6.65 1.63
N SER A 59 3.72 7.59 1.87
CA SER A 59 4.45 8.26 0.79
C SER A 59 5.47 7.36 0.10
N LYS A 60 5.82 7.72 -1.13
CA LYS A 60 6.90 7.11 -1.93
C LYS A 60 6.67 5.62 -2.19
N VAL A 61 5.45 5.25 -2.56
CA VAL A 61 5.12 3.88 -2.91
C VAL A 61 4.88 3.76 -4.39
N ARG A 62 5.61 2.83 -5.03
CA ARG A 62 5.43 2.47 -6.44
C ARG A 62 4.97 1.04 -6.55
N ILE A 63 3.90 0.83 -7.26
CA ILE A 63 3.23 -0.47 -7.38
C ILE A 63 3.20 -0.84 -8.86
N GLY A 64 3.79 -1.99 -9.18
CA GLY A 64 3.82 -2.50 -10.54
C GLY A 64 2.49 -3.10 -10.99
N ASN A 65 2.55 -3.90 -12.07
CA ASN A 65 1.35 -4.50 -12.66
C ASN A 65 0.98 -5.81 -11.93
N ASN A 66 -0.32 -6.12 -11.91
CA ASN A 66 -0.84 -7.37 -11.35
C ASN A 66 -0.45 -7.58 -9.89
N VAL A 67 -0.44 -6.51 -9.10
CA VAL A 67 -0.11 -6.55 -7.68
C VAL A 67 -1.39 -6.66 -6.87
N VAL A 68 -1.34 -7.47 -5.83
CA VAL A 68 -2.44 -7.60 -4.85
C VAL A 68 -1.92 -7.20 -3.48
N ILE A 69 -2.58 -6.23 -2.87
CA ILE A 69 -2.28 -5.80 -1.50
C ILE A 69 -3.47 -6.20 -0.64
N LYS A 70 -3.23 -7.12 0.28
CA LYS A 70 -4.28 -7.69 1.12
C LYS A 70 -4.49 -6.88 2.38
N SER A 71 -5.63 -7.09 3.00
CA SER A 71 -6.16 -6.28 4.11
C SER A 71 -5.19 -6.13 5.28
N PHE A 72 -5.34 -4.99 5.97
CA PHE A 72 -4.58 -4.63 7.17
C PHE A 72 -3.08 -4.53 6.94
N SER A 73 -2.69 -4.10 5.74
CA SER A 73 -1.28 -3.85 5.43
C SER A 73 -0.98 -2.36 5.46
N HIS A 74 0.23 -2.02 5.90
CA HIS A 74 0.72 -0.65 5.97
C HIS A 74 2.04 -0.56 5.21
N ILE A 75 2.09 0.33 4.23
CA ILE A 75 3.19 0.37 3.25
C ILE A 75 3.73 1.78 3.14
N GLU A 76 5.04 1.95 3.25
CA GLU A 76 5.74 3.23 3.11
C GLU A 76 7.02 3.04 2.31
N ASP A 77 7.34 4.01 1.45
CA ASP A 77 8.61 4.09 0.70
C ASP A 77 9.07 2.72 0.20
N THR A 78 8.24 2.10 -0.61
CA THR A 78 8.40 0.73 -1.08
C THR A 78 8.23 0.69 -2.59
N LEU A 79 9.10 -0.07 -3.26
CA LEU A 79 8.96 -0.39 -4.67
C LEU A 79 8.49 -1.84 -4.79
N MET A 80 7.36 -2.04 -5.46
CA MET A 80 6.85 -3.37 -5.83
C MET A 80 6.91 -3.53 -7.33
N GLU A 81 7.61 -4.54 -7.78
CA GLU A 81 7.61 -4.90 -9.20
C GLU A 81 6.34 -5.68 -9.54
N ASN A 82 6.29 -6.32 -10.70
CA ASN A 82 5.06 -6.96 -11.17
C ASN A 82 4.76 -8.27 -10.44
N ASN A 83 3.49 -8.62 -10.38
CA ASN A 83 3.03 -9.91 -9.85
C ASN A 83 3.39 -10.15 -8.38
N VAL A 84 3.44 -9.08 -7.60
CA VAL A 84 3.74 -9.15 -6.16
C VAL A 84 2.44 -9.28 -5.38
N VAL A 85 2.47 -10.09 -4.34
CA VAL A 85 1.35 -10.24 -3.40
C VAL A 85 1.84 -9.89 -2.00
N VAL A 86 1.12 -9.01 -1.31
CA VAL A 86 1.48 -8.52 0.02
C VAL A 86 0.34 -8.76 0.99
N GLY A 87 0.66 -9.33 2.14
CA GLY A 87 -0.28 -9.45 3.24
C GLY A 87 -1.10 -10.73 3.23
N PRO A 88 -2.17 -10.78 4.03
CA PRO A 88 -2.64 -9.69 4.89
C PRO A 88 -1.72 -9.43 6.08
N TYR A 89 -1.96 -8.31 6.79
CA TYR A 89 -1.18 -7.92 7.96
C TYR A 89 0.32 -7.83 7.69
N ALA A 90 0.69 -7.13 6.63
CA ALA A 90 2.09 -6.88 6.30
C ALA A 90 2.45 -5.42 6.58
N ARG A 91 3.65 -5.20 7.08
CA ARG A 91 4.21 -3.87 7.23
C ARG A 91 5.47 -3.73 6.40
N LEU A 92 5.41 -2.88 5.38
CA LEU A 92 6.56 -2.58 4.53
C LEU A 92 7.05 -1.19 4.87
N ARG A 93 8.26 -1.12 5.39
CA ARG A 93 8.88 0.10 5.88
C ARG A 93 9.85 0.67 4.86
N PRO A 94 10.31 1.93 5.06
CA PRO A 94 11.17 2.60 4.08
C PRO A 94 12.37 1.77 3.63
N GLY A 95 12.65 1.84 2.31
CA GLY A 95 13.77 1.14 1.70
C GLY A 95 13.48 -0.29 1.29
N THR A 96 12.21 -0.69 1.29
CA THR A 96 11.81 -2.05 0.87
C THR A 96 11.66 -2.13 -0.63
N ILE A 97 12.22 -3.16 -1.24
CA ILE A 97 12.07 -3.47 -2.67
C ILE A 97 11.60 -4.91 -2.80
N LEU A 98 10.45 -5.08 -3.45
CA LEU A 98 9.90 -6.40 -3.74
C LEU A 98 10.02 -6.67 -5.24
N LYS A 99 10.87 -7.63 -5.60
CA LYS A 99 11.08 -8.00 -7.00
C LYS A 99 9.89 -8.79 -7.55
N SER A 100 9.82 -8.91 -8.87
CA SER A 100 8.70 -9.54 -9.55
C SER A 100 8.38 -10.92 -8.99
N GLY A 101 7.11 -11.16 -8.72
CA GLY A 101 6.62 -12.44 -8.21
C GLY A 101 6.87 -12.68 -6.72
N ALA A 102 7.45 -11.71 -6.00
CA ALA A 102 7.65 -11.86 -4.55
C ALA A 102 6.31 -11.96 -3.83
N LYS A 103 6.24 -12.80 -2.82
CA LYS A 103 5.04 -13.00 -2.01
C LYS A 103 5.36 -12.79 -0.55
N ILE A 104 4.67 -11.82 0.06
CA ILE A 104 4.84 -11.47 1.46
C ILE A 104 3.59 -11.93 2.20
N GLY A 105 3.76 -12.87 3.10
CA GLY A 105 2.64 -13.45 3.86
C GLY A 105 2.20 -12.58 5.03
N ASN A 106 1.39 -13.16 5.92
CA ASN A 106 0.80 -12.44 7.04
C ASN A 106 1.78 -12.28 8.21
N PHE A 107 1.61 -11.18 8.93
CA PHE A 107 2.45 -10.81 10.08
C PHE A 107 3.93 -10.75 9.72
N VAL A 108 4.22 -10.09 8.60
CA VAL A 108 5.60 -9.88 8.12
C VAL A 108 5.90 -8.40 8.14
N GLU A 109 7.09 -8.06 8.64
CA GLU A 109 7.61 -6.70 8.61
C GLU A 109 8.92 -6.70 7.83
N ILE A 110 9.05 -5.76 6.87
CA ILE A 110 10.26 -5.64 6.04
C ILE A 110 10.74 -4.19 6.08
N LYS A 111 12.05 -4.02 6.26
CA LYS A 111 12.71 -2.71 6.31
C LYS A 111 14.05 -2.77 5.58
N LYS A 112 14.32 -1.78 4.72
CA LYS A 112 15.61 -1.62 4.02
C LYS A 112 16.13 -2.93 3.43
N SER A 113 15.26 -3.69 2.78
CA SER A 113 15.60 -5.01 2.27
C SER A 113 15.03 -5.23 0.88
N LYS A 114 15.74 -6.01 0.09
CA LYS A 114 15.30 -6.43 -1.23
C LYS A 114 14.89 -7.88 -1.19
N ILE A 115 13.64 -8.15 -1.52
CA ILE A 115 13.13 -9.51 -1.65
C ILE A 115 13.23 -9.90 -3.12
N GLY A 116 13.97 -10.97 -3.41
CA GLY A 116 14.26 -11.39 -4.77
C GLY A 116 13.06 -11.92 -5.55
N LYS A 117 13.26 -12.14 -6.85
CA LYS A 117 12.20 -12.63 -7.73
C LYS A 117 11.63 -13.94 -7.23
N ASN A 118 10.30 -14.04 -7.22
CA ASN A 118 9.56 -15.24 -6.84
C ASN A 118 9.88 -15.76 -5.43
N SER A 119 10.52 -14.96 -4.61
CA SER A 119 10.82 -15.31 -3.23
C SER A 119 9.58 -15.19 -2.36
N LYS A 120 9.49 -16.00 -1.32
CA LYS A 120 8.38 -15.97 -0.37
C LYS A 120 8.91 -15.68 1.02
N VAL A 121 8.26 -14.72 1.68
CA VAL A 121 8.40 -14.51 3.11
C VAL A 121 7.07 -14.93 3.72
N SER A 122 7.01 -16.13 4.27
CA SER A 122 5.74 -16.80 4.53
C SER A 122 4.89 -16.14 5.61
N HIS A 123 5.39 -16.04 6.83
CA HIS A 123 4.64 -15.42 7.93
C HIS A 123 5.51 -15.28 9.17
N LEU A 124 5.05 -14.44 10.11
CA LEU A 124 5.69 -14.24 11.41
C LEU A 124 7.19 -13.95 11.29
N SER A 125 7.56 -13.03 10.37
CA SER A 125 8.95 -12.76 10.08
C SER A 125 9.25 -11.27 10.11
N TYR A 126 10.45 -10.93 10.53
CA TYR A 126 11.04 -9.60 10.35
C TYR A 126 12.27 -9.70 9.46
N VAL A 127 12.33 -8.87 8.43
CA VAL A 127 13.45 -8.78 7.50
C VAL A 127 13.93 -7.33 7.49
N GLY A 128 15.16 -7.13 7.92
CA GLY A 128 15.68 -5.76 7.98
C GLY A 128 17.19 -5.66 8.12
#